data_58987caf818c1c9b4192a5b42327db37
#
_entry.id   58987caf818c1c9b4192a5b42327db37
#
_cell.length_a   1.000
_cell.length_b   1.000
_cell.length_c   1.000
_cell.angle_alpha   90.00
_cell.angle_beta   90.00
_cell.angle_gamma   90.00
#
_symmetry.space_group_name_H-M   'P 1'
#
loop_
_entity.id
_entity.type
_entity.pdbx_description
1 polymer ?
#
loop_
_entity_poly.entity_id
_entity_poly.type
_entity_poly.pdbx_seq_one_letter_code
_entity_poly.pdbx_strand_id
1 'polypeptide(L)'
;MPMTPQQLLEDALARHRGVLGCGIVFGDDAGASVGHDEREAPFVPDDGDGEEPGFLISITDEDPERLCAVVRVAEDSDVLGIGIDLASTEDWIQDERGERFAELLFTEREKALISTADGSVPLLRAKVFSAKEAAFKSTAAALRRWYGSHDEELYFEARDFELISWSESRGAGRRDRTAVACAKLGISRIEISFTEYADMAFCVAIAC
;
A
#
# COMPACT_ATOMS: atom_id res chain seq x y z
N MET A 1 14.13 9.84 15.01
CA MET A 1 14.46 9.45 13.62
C MET A 1 13.24 8.72 13.06
N PRO A 2 12.86 8.95 11.81
CA PRO A 2 11.85 8.16 11.13
C PRO A 2 12.29 6.68 11.06
N MET A 3 11.33 5.77 10.92
CA MET A 3 11.62 4.34 10.71
C MET A 3 12.12 4.14 9.28
N THR A 4 13.01 3.18 9.08
CA THR A 4 13.33 2.73 7.72
C THR A 4 12.13 1.96 7.12
N PRO A 5 12.02 1.84 5.78
CA PRO A 5 11.00 1.01 5.15
C PRO A 5 10.94 -0.42 5.69
N GLN A 6 12.09 -1.06 5.90
CA GLN A 6 12.18 -2.40 6.51
C GLN A 6 11.58 -2.45 7.91
N GLN A 7 11.96 -1.49 8.79
CA GLN A 7 11.43 -1.41 10.15
C GLN A 7 9.92 -1.16 10.16
N LEU A 8 9.40 -0.35 9.22
CA LEU A 8 7.97 -0.09 9.12
C LEU A 8 7.20 -1.36 8.71
N LEU A 9 7.71 -2.11 7.74
CA LEU A 9 7.12 -3.39 7.32
C LEU A 9 7.09 -4.39 8.47
N GLU A 10 8.21 -4.56 9.17
CA GLU A 10 8.32 -5.44 10.33
C GLU A 10 7.33 -5.04 11.44
N ASP A 11 7.22 -3.75 11.78
CA ASP A 11 6.28 -3.25 12.79
C ASP A 11 4.81 -3.43 12.36
N ALA A 12 4.51 -3.21 11.08
CA ALA A 12 3.18 -3.43 10.54
C ALA A 12 2.76 -4.90 10.66
N LEU A 13 3.66 -5.83 10.36
CA LEU A 13 3.41 -7.27 10.34
C LEU A 13 3.49 -7.94 11.71
N ALA A 14 4.21 -7.34 12.67
CA ALA A 14 4.45 -7.94 14.01
C ALA A 14 3.16 -8.28 14.79
N ARG A 15 2.02 -7.78 14.34
CA ARG A 15 0.70 -7.93 14.98
C ARG A 15 -0.17 -8.99 14.33
N HIS A 16 0.29 -9.52 13.21
CA HIS A 16 -0.45 -10.49 12.42
C HIS A 16 0.08 -11.91 12.68
N ARG A 17 -0.86 -12.88 12.64
CA ARG A 17 -0.51 -14.29 12.82
C ARG A 17 -0.05 -14.90 11.49
N GLY A 18 0.78 -15.91 11.60
CA GLY A 18 1.22 -16.70 10.45
C GLY A 18 2.25 -16.00 9.57
N VAL A 19 2.81 -14.85 9.98
CA VAL A 19 3.94 -14.24 9.28
C VAL A 19 5.20 -14.98 9.64
N LEU A 20 5.86 -15.58 8.63
CA LEU A 20 7.07 -16.39 8.80
C LEU A 20 8.36 -15.60 8.54
N GLY A 21 8.27 -14.46 7.85
CA GLY A 21 9.37 -13.57 7.57
C GLY A 21 8.97 -12.48 6.59
N CYS A 22 9.74 -11.40 6.55
CA CYS A 22 9.57 -10.33 5.60
C CYS A 22 10.89 -9.65 5.27
N GLY A 23 10.96 -8.98 4.12
CA GLY A 23 12.11 -8.20 3.69
C GLY A 23 11.74 -7.16 2.64
N ILE A 24 12.57 -6.12 2.54
CA ILE A 24 12.51 -5.13 1.46
C ILE A 24 13.83 -5.16 0.71
N VAL A 25 13.75 -5.31 -0.60
CA VAL A 25 14.87 -5.20 -1.54
C VAL A 25 14.82 -3.80 -2.16
N PHE A 26 15.98 -3.17 -2.28
CA PHE A 26 16.14 -1.81 -2.79
C PHE A 26 16.90 -1.81 -4.11
N GLY A 27 16.65 -0.79 -4.94
CA GLY A 27 17.38 -0.50 -6.16
C GLY A 27 16.86 -1.25 -7.40
N ASP A 28 17.65 -1.18 -8.49
CA ASP A 28 17.26 -1.69 -9.81
C ASP A 28 17.00 -3.21 -9.83
N ASP A 29 17.62 -3.95 -8.92
CA ASP A 29 17.39 -5.40 -8.75
C ASP A 29 16.12 -5.72 -7.98
N ALA A 30 15.43 -4.70 -7.43
CA ALA A 30 14.17 -4.92 -6.72
C ALA A 30 13.12 -5.49 -7.68
N GLY A 31 12.67 -6.69 -7.38
CA GLY A 31 11.72 -7.41 -8.23
C GLY A 31 12.32 -8.16 -9.43
N ALA A 32 13.65 -8.22 -9.60
CA ALA A 32 14.29 -8.92 -10.72
C ALA A 32 13.96 -10.43 -10.78
N SER A 33 13.65 -11.04 -9.62
CA SER A 33 13.24 -12.45 -9.52
C SER A 33 11.73 -12.63 -9.37
N VAL A 34 10.95 -11.59 -9.66
CA VAL A 34 9.50 -11.58 -9.52
C VAL A 34 8.86 -11.75 -10.90
N GLY A 35 7.95 -12.71 -11.03
CA GLY A 35 7.08 -12.82 -12.19
C GLY A 35 5.93 -11.81 -12.11
N HIS A 36 5.30 -11.54 -13.25
CA HIS A 36 4.08 -10.75 -13.33
C HIS A 36 3.01 -11.54 -14.08
N ASP A 37 1.81 -11.55 -13.54
CA ASP A 37 0.67 -12.19 -14.21
C ASP A 37 0.16 -11.32 -15.38
N GLU A 38 -0.87 -11.78 -16.08
CA GLU A 38 -1.48 -11.06 -17.22
C GLU A 38 -2.01 -9.67 -16.87
N ARG A 39 -2.12 -9.34 -15.59
CA ARG A 39 -2.59 -8.06 -15.04
C ARG A 39 -1.49 -7.29 -14.31
N GLU A 40 -0.24 -7.58 -14.62
CA GLU A 40 0.94 -6.92 -14.03
C GLU A 40 1.09 -7.13 -12.51
N ALA A 41 0.29 -8.05 -11.90
CA ALA A 41 0.42 -8.32 -10.47
C ALA A 41 1.65 -9.21 -10.19
N PRO A 42 2.54 -8.82 -9.24
CA PRO A 42 3.78 -9.54 -8.98
C PRO A 42 3.53 -10.85 -8.23
N PHE A 43 4.31 -11.88 -8.52
CA PHE A 43 4.33 -13.16 -7.80
C PHE A 43 5.75 -13.76 -7.75
N VAL A 44 6.01 -14.67 -6.79
CA VAL A 44 7.23 -15.49 -6.79
C VAL A 44 6.96 -16.71 -7.66
N PRO A 45 7.71 -16.91 -8.77
CA PRO A 45 7.59 -18.12 -9.57
C PRO A 45 8.07 -19.34 -8.76
N ASP A 46 7.35 -20.47 -8.88
CA ASP A 46 7.89 -21.76 -8.43
C ASP A 46 8.87 -22.33 -9.48
N ASP A 47 9.43 -23.51 -9.22
CA ASP A 47 10.33 -24.21 -10.15
C ASP A 47 9.62 -24.71 -11.45
N GLY A 48 8.30 -24.49 -11.57
CA GLY A 48 7.48 -24.72 -12.74
C GLY A 48 6.92 -23.42 -13.31
N ASP A 49 5.74 -23.48 -13.92
CA ASP A 49 5.05 -22.31 -14.48
C ASP A 49 4.02 -21.71 -13.50
N GLY A 50 4.12 -22.02 -12.20
CA GLY A 50 3.19 -21.63 -11.15
C GLY A 50 3.69 -20.51 -10.22
N GLU A 51 2.83 -20.13 -9.29
CA GLU A 51 3.13 -19.20 -8.18
C GLU A 51 3.58 -19.99 -6.96
N GLU A 52 4.72 -19.66 -6.33
CA GLU A 52 5.14 -20.27 -5.09
C GLU A 52 4.18 -19.86 -3.95
N PRO A 53 3.49 -20.84 -3.30
CA PRO A 53 2.50 -20.53 -2.28
C PRO A 53 3.15 -19.95 -1.02
N GLY A 54 2.40 -19.10 -0.33
CA GLY A 54 2.81 -18.52 0.93
C GLY A 54 3.69 -17.27 0.81
N PHE A 55 3.84 -16.71 -0.38
CA PHE A 55 4.49 -15.42 -0.57
C PHE A 55 3.49 -14.34 -0.99
N LEU A 56 3.66 -13.16 -0.39
CA LEU A 56 2.98 -11.93 -0.76
C LEU A 56 4.03 -10.92 -1.21
N ILE A 57 3.80 -10.25 -2.33
CA ILE A 57 4.76 -9.31 -2.92
C ILE A 57 4.07 -8.01 -3.25
N SER A 58 4.81 -6.92 -3.08
CA SER A 58 4.41 -5.61 -3.57
C SER A 58 5.64 -4.83 -4.02
N ILE A 59 5.52 -4.16 -5.15
CA ILE A 59 6.57 -3.34 -5.75
C ILE A 59 6.10 -1.90 -5.83
N THR A 60 7.01 -0.97 -5.60
CA THR A 60 6.81 0.45 -5.86
C THR A 60 8.10 1.06 -6.41
N ASP A 61 7.95 2.04 -7.27
CA ASP A 61 9.04 2.82 -7.83
C ASP A 61 8.66 4.30 -7.84
N GLU A 62 9.60 5.12 -7.43
CA GLU A 62 9.55 6.58 -7.47
C GLU A 62 10.98 7.04 -7.71
N ASP A 63 11.25 7.62 -8.88
CA ASP A 63 12.61 7.93 -9.35
C ASP A 63 13.38 8.79 -8.34
N PRO A 64 14.59 8.38 -7.89
CA PRO A 64 15.36 7.20 -8.33
C PRO A 64 15.13 5.92 -7.50
N GLU A 65 14.18 5.90 -6.59
CA GLU A 65 14.00 4.83 -5.62
C GLU A 65 13.06 3.73 -6.16
N ARG A 66 13.48 2.46 -6.02
CA ARG A 66 12.64 1.29 -6.29
C ARG A 66 12.72 0.32 -5.14
N LEU A 67 11.55 -0.17 -4.67
CA LEU A 67 11.45 -1.08 -3.55
C LEU A 67 10.54 -2.27 -3.90
N CYS A 68 10.95 -3.45 -3.43
CA CYS A 68 10.12 -4.65 -3.48
C CYS A 68 9.99 -5.23 -2.06
N ALA A 69 8.77 -5.31 -1.55
CA ALA A 69 8.46 -5.99 -0.30
C ALA A 69 8.08 -7.43 -0.59
N VAL A 70 8.68 -8.36 0.16
CA VAL A 70 8.36 -9.78 0.12
C VAL A 70 8.01 -10.24 1.53
N VAL A 71 6.85 -10.88 1.68
CA VAL A 71 6.39 -11.42 2.97
C VAL A 71 6.04 -12.88 2.79
N ARG A 72 6.62 -13.74 3.62
CA ARG A 72 6.28 -15.15 3.69
C ARG A 72 5.23 -15.38 4.77
N VAL A 73 4.14 -16.05 4.40
CA VAL A 73 3.01 -16.31 5.28
C VAL A 73 2.69 -17.82 5.33
N ALA A 74 2.19 -18.28 6.48
CA ALA A 74 1.64 -19.63 6.63
C ALA A 74 0.21 -19.71 6.04
N GLU A 75 -0.28 -20.90 5.79
CA GLU A 75 -1.63 -21.12 5.24
C GLU A 75 -2.74 -20.58 6.16
N ASP A 76 -2.52 -20.55 7.47
CA ASP A 76 -3.45 -20.03 8.48
C ASP A 76 -3.20 -18.55 8.85
N SER A 77 -2.42 -17.84 8.05
CA SER A 77 -2.15 -16.43 8.24
C SER A 77 -3.42 -15.59 8.14
N ASP A 78 -3.52 -14.56 8.98
CA ASP A 78 -4.57 -13.55 8.87
C ASP A 78 -4.20 -12.40 7.88
N VAL A 79 -2.98 -12.43 7.32
CA VAL A 79 -2.55 -11.52 6.26
C VAL A 79 -2.95 -12.09 4.91
N LEU A 80 -3.86 -11.41 4.23
CA LEU A 80 -4.37 -11.80 2.91
C LEU A 80 -3.64 -11.11 1.75
N GLY A 81 -3.00 -9.96 2.03
CA GLY A 81 -2.27 -9.20 1.05
C GLY A 81 -1.46 -8.08 1.66
N ILE A 82 -0.40 -7.70 0.97
CA ILE A 82 0.43 -6.54 1.30
C ILE A 82 0.47 -5.57 0.14
N GLY A 83 0.67 -4.29 0.46
CA GLY A 83 0.96 -3.26 -0.51
C GLY A 83 2.01 -2.31 0.05
N ILE A 84 2.95 -1.90 -0.77
CA ILE A 84 3.86 -0.80 -0.46
C ILE A 84 3.73 0.27 -1.53
N ASP A 85 3.94 1.52 -1.12
CA ASP A 85 3.99 2.63 -2.04
C ASP A 85 4.90 3.74 -1.57
N LEU A 86 5.56 4.39 -2.53
CA LEU A 86 6.32 5.62 -2.39
C LEU A 86 5.60 6.74 -3.11
N ALA A 87 5.56 7.93 -2.54
CA ALA A 87 5.05 9.12 -3.20
C ALA A 87 5.94 10.32 -2.90
N SER A 88 6.46 10.95 -3.94
CA SER A 88 7.24 12.18 -3.85
C SER A 88 6.40 13.33 -3.31
N THR A 89 6.96 14.13 -2.40
CA THR A 89 6.30 15.36 -1.96
C THR A 89 6.31 16.45 -3.02
N GLU A 90 7.22 16.38 -3.99
CA GLU A 90 7.36 17.36 -5.07
C GLU A 90 6.16 17.36 -6.02
N ASP A 91 5.55 16.19 -6.26
CA ASP A 91 4.34 16.07 -7.09
C ASP A 91 3.10 16.72 -6.47
N TRP A 92 3.15 17.03 -5.18
CA TRP A 92 2.05 17.58 -4.40
C TRP A 92 2.28 19.01 -3.95
N ILE A 93 3.22 19.72 -4.57
CA ILE A 93 3.40 21.16 -4.34
C ILE A 93 2.08 21.87 -4.61
N GLN A 94 1.80 22.92 -3.84
CA GLN A 94 0.60 23.75 -3.97
C GLN A 94 0.70 24.67 -5.22
N ASP A 95 0.64 24.05 -6.39
CA ASP A 95 0.54 24.68 -7.69
C ASP A 95 -0.73 24.18 -8.41
N GLU A 96 -1.00 24.66 -9.62
CA GLU A 96 -2.17 24.26 -10.40
C GLU A 96 -2.22 22.75 -10.67
N ARG A 97 -1.07 22.08 -10.83
CA ARG A 97 -0.99 20.65 -11.08
C ARG A 97 -1.33 19.84 -9.83
N GLY A 98 -0.70 20.16 -8.70
CA GLY A 98 -0.95 19.49 -7.42
C GLY A 98 -2.38 19.69 -6.93
N GLU A 99 -2.97 20.88 -7.11
CA GLU A 99 -4.38 21.15 -6.78
C GLU A 99 -5.32 20.33 -7.68
N ARG A 100 -5.04 20.25 -8.99
CA ARG A 100 -5.85 19.46 -9.93
C ARG A 100 -5.79 17.95 -9.61
N PHE A 101 -4.61 17.43 -9.24
CA PHE A 101 -4.49 16.04 -8.81
C PHE A 101 -5.27 15.78 -7.53
N ALA A 102 -5.16 16.67 -6.54
CA ALA A 102 -5.92 16.56 -5.30
C ALA A 102 -7.43 16.52 -5.56
N GLU A 103 -7.94 17.36 -6.48
CA GLU A 103 -9.34 17.34 -6.87
C GLU A 103 -9.79 16.05 -7.57
N LEU A 104 -8.92 15.40 -8.32
CA LEU A 104 -9.24 14.16 -9.03
C LEU A 104 -9.15 12.92 -8.12
N LEU A 105 -8.18 12.89 -7.22
CA LEU A 105 -7.79 11.67 -6.52
C LEU A 105 -8.34 11.58 -5.10
N PHE A 106 -8.63 12.72 -4.43
CA PHE A 106 -9.08 12.72 -3.05
C PHE A 106 -10.59 12.92 -2.92
N THR A 107 -11.18 12.23 -1.95
CA THR A 107 -12.56 12.46 -1.51
C THR A 107 -12.64 13.77 -0.71
N GLU A 108 -13.85 14.32 -0.54
CA GLU A 108 -14.06 15.53 0.28
C GLU A 108 -13.64 15.30 1.74
N ARG A 109 -13.78 14.08 2.24
CA ARG A 109 -13.32 13.69 3.57
C ARG A 109 -11.80 13.75 3.69
N GLU A 110 -11.08 13.23 2.70
CA GLU A 110 -9.62 13.25 2.66
C GLU A 110 -9.08 14.68 2.53
N LYS A 111 -9.71 15.52 1.70
CA LYS A 111 -9.37 16.95 1.57
C LYS A 111 -9.57 17.68 2.92
N ALA A 112 -10.69 17.44 3.60
CA ALA A 112 -10.94 18.00 4.91
C ALA A 112 -9.90 17.55 5.94
N LEU A 113 -9.51 16.28 5.92
CA LEU A 113 -8.46 15.73 6.78
C LEU A 113 -7.11 16.42 6.51
N ILE A 114 -6.68 16.53 5.25
CA ILE A 114 -5.43 17.19 4.86
C ILE A 114 -5.41 18.64 5.33
N SER A 115 -6.55 19.36 5.25
CA SER A 115 -6.65 20.76 5.64
C SER A 115 -6.58 20.99 7.16
N THR A 116 -6.86 19.96 7.97
CA THR A 116 -6.95 20.06 9.43
C THR A 116 -5.82 19.34 10.17
N ALA A 117 -5.08 18.46 9.50
CA ALA A 117 -3.97 17.73 10.11
C ALA A 117 -2.73 18.62 10.26
N ASP A 118 -1.92 18.33 11.29
CA ASP A 118 -0.62 18.95 11.46
C ASP A 118 0.37 18.43 10.41
N GLY A 119 1.11 19.32 9.78
CA GLY A 119 2.13 18.98 8.78
C GLY A 119 2.08 19.85 7.52
N SER A 120 3.00 19.62 6.60
CA SER A 120 2.98 20.30 5.31
C SER A 120 1.93 19.64 4.40
N VAL A 121 1.17 20.46 3.67
CA VAL A 121 0.13 19.97 2.75
C VAL A 121 0.69 19.02 1.69
N PRO A 122 1.84 19.28 1.05
CA PRO A 122 2.45 18.33 0.11
C PRO A 122 2.72 16.97 0.74
N LEU A 123 3.30 16.91 1.92
CA LEU A 123 3.58 15.66 2.62
C LEU A 123 2.28 14.91 2.99
N LEU A 124 1.26 15.62 3.47
CA LEU A 124 -0.02 14.98 3.81
C LEU A 124 -0.71 14.42 2.57
N ARG A 125 -0.66 15.12 1.44
CA ARG A 125 -1.17 14.65 0.15
C ARG A 125 -0.41 13.40 -0.32
N ALA A 126 0.93 13.42 -0.28
CA ALA A 126 1.76 12.28 -0.61
C ALA A 126 1.41 11.07 0.28
N LYS A 127 1.25 11.24 1.58
CA LYS A 127 0.84 10.18 2.52
C LYS A 127 -0.54 9.61 2.19
N VAL A 128 -1.53 10.46 1.90
CA VAL A 128 -2.89 9.98 1.55
C VAL A 128 -2.88 9.24 0.22
N PHE A 129 -2.18 9.75 -0.78
CA PHE A 129 -2.05 9.09 -2.08
C PHE A 129 -1.34 7.74 -1.95
N SER A 130 -0.17 7.72 -1.33
CA SER A 130 0.59 6.49 -1.09
C SER A 130 -0.22 5.45 -0.28
N ALA A 131 -1.07 5.88 0.68
CA ALA A 131 -1.97 4.98 1.39
C ALA A 131 -2.99 4.30 0.46
N LYS A 132 -3.54 5.04 -0.50
CA LYS A 132 -4.54 4.52 -1.46
C LYS A 132 -3.91 3.56 -2.43
N GLU A 133 -2.73 3.89 -2.98
CA GLU A 133 -1.97 3.02 -3.88
C GLU A 133 -1.51 1.75 -3.16
N ALA A 134 -0.94 1.85 -1.97
CA ALA A 134 -0.57 0.68 -1.17
C ALA A 134 -1.80 -0.19 -0.83
N ALA A 135 -2.94 0.43 -0.48
CA ALA A 135 -4.18 -0.28 -0.22
C ALA A 135 -4.67 -1.02 -1.48
N PHE A 136 -4.65 -0.38 -2.65
CA PHE A 136 -4.97 -1.03 -3.92
C PHE A 136 -4.06 -2.24 -4.17
N LYS A 137 -2.73 -2.07 -4.06
CA LYS A 137 -1.75 -3.15 -4.22
C LYS A 137 -1.98 -4.30 -3.24
N SER A 138 -2.36 -4.00 -1.98
CA SER A 138 -2.65 -5.03 -0.96
C SER A 138 -3.88 -5.89 -1.28
N THR A 139 -4.76 -5.42 -2.16
CA THR A 139 -5.94 -6.18 -2.58
C THR A 139 -5.70 -7.06 -3.81
N ALA A 140 -4.50 -7.08 -4.39
CA ALA A 140 -4.19 -7.79 -5.63
C ALA A 140 -4.57 -9.28 -5.59
N ALA A 141 -4.32 -9.99 -4.47
CA ALA A 141 -4.71 -11.38 -4.30
C ALA A 141 -6.24 -11.58 -4.28
N ALA A 142 -6.98 -10.64 -3.69
CA ALA A 142 -8.45 -10.65 -3.68
C ALA A 142 -8.99 -10.35 -5.09
N LEU A 143 -8.38 -9.40 -5.79
CA LEU A 143 -8.71 -9.06 -7.17
C LEU A 143 -8.47 -10.25 -8.11
N ARG A 144 -7.35 -10.96 -8.00
CA ARG A 144 -7.08 -12.17 -8.79
C ARG A 144 -8.18 -13.22 -8.60
N ARG A 145 -8.60 -13.47 -7.36
CA ARG A 145 -9.70 -14.40 -7.06
C ARG A 145 -11.03 -13.92 -7.62
N TRP A 146 -11.30 -12.63 -7.55
CA TRP A 146 -12.51 -12.03 -8.11
C TRP A 146 -12.54 -12.20 -9.66
N TYR A 147 -11.49 -11.76 -10.34
CA TYR A 147 -11.40 -11.85 -11.81
C TYR A 147 -11.38 -13.30 -12.32
N GLY A 148 -10.79 -14.24 -11.56
CA GLY A 148 -10.84 -15.67 -11.91
C GLY A 148 -12.25 -16.27 -11.84
N SER A 149 -13.19 -15.61 -11.15
CA SER A 149 -14.58 -16.06 -11.00
C SER A 149 -15.61 -15.23 -11.78
N HIS A 150 -15.20 -14.10 -12.37
CA HIS A 150 -16.08 -13.16 -13.07
C HIS A 150 -15.45 -12.70 -14.38
N ASP A 151 -16.26 -12.66 -15.44
CA ASP A 151 -15.85 -12.17 -16.77
C ASP A 151 -15.84 -10.62 -16.88
N GLU A 152 -16.33 -9.93 -15.84
CA GLU A 152 -16.43 -8.48 -15.85
C GLU A 152 -15.12 -7.84 -15.34
N GLU A 153 -14.57 -6.90 -16.13
CA GLU A 153 -13.45 -6.06 -15.69
C GLU A 153 -13.93 -5.04 -14.64
N LEU A 154 -13.31 -5.09 -13.46
CA LEU A 154 -13.51 -4.08 -12.43
C LEU A 154 -12.52 -2.95 -12.63
N TYR A 155 -13.01 -1.78 -13.00
CA TYR A 155 -12.22 -0.56 -13.01
C TYR A 155 -12.25 0.09 -11.63
N PHE A 156 -11.07 0.45 -11.14
CA PHE A 156 -10.91 1.19 -9.87
C PHE A 156 -10.41 2.60 -10.15
N GLU A 157 -11.04 3.55 -9.47
CA GLU A 157 -10.55 4.90 -9.35
C GLU A 157 -9.88 5.09 -7.99
N ALA A 158 -8.95 6.02 -7.87
CA ALA A 158 -8.31 6.33 -6.59
C ALA A 158 -9.33 6.64 -5.47
N ARG A 159 -10.49 7.18 -5.81
CA ARG A 159 -11.59 7.47 -4.86
C ARG A 159 -12.34 6.25 -4.36
N ASP A 160 -12.22 5.10 -5.02
CA ASP A 160 -12.82 3.85 -4.53
C ASP A 160 -12.13 3.34 -3.26
N PHE A 161 -10.86 3.75 -3.06
CA PHE A 161 -10.08 3.51 -1.85
C PHE A 161 -10.11 4.76 -0.97
N GLU A 162 -10.96 4.79 0.05
CA GLU A 162 -11.13 5.96 0.90
C GLU A 162 -10.43 5.80 2.25
N LEU A 163 -9.69 6.82 2.64
CA LEU A 163 -9.08 6.91 3.96
C LEU A 163 -10.17 7.15 5.02
N ILE A 164 -10.47 6.13 5.82
CA ILE A 164 -11.56 6.15 6.80
C ILE A 164 -11.12 6.56 8.20
N SER A 165 -9.84 6.45 8.52
CA SER A 165 -9.24 6.90 9.78
C SER A 165 -7.80 7.33 9.56
N TRP A 166 -7.34 8.29 10.37
CA TRP A 166 -5.99 8.82 10.37
C TRP A 166 -5.42 8.81 11.78
N SER A 167 -4.25 8.19 11.96
CA SER A 167 -3.49 8.25 13.21
C SER A 167 -2.01 8.04 12.91
N GLU A 168 -1.18 8.99 13.31
CA GLU A 168 0.28 8.87 13.25
C GLU A 168 0.86 8.33 14.56
N SER A 169 0.01 8.06 15.57
CA SER A 169 0.46 7.65 16.89
C SER A 169 0.93 6.19 16.90
N ARG A 170 2.17 5.98 17.35
CA ARG A 170 2.67 4.64 17.69
C ARG A 170 1.90 4.11 18.90
N GLY A 171 1.47 2.87 18.83
CA GLY A 171 0.76 2.20 19.95
C GLY A 171 -0.73 2.51 20.06
N ALA A 172 -1.30 3.26 19.12
CA ALA A 172 -2.75 3.41 19.01
C ALA A 172 -3.45 2.04 18.93
N GLY A 173 -4.60 1.91 19.55
CA GLY A 173 -5.45 0.71 19.44
C GLY A 173 -5.82 0.46 17.98
N ARG A 174 -6.17 -0.79 17.64
CA ARG A 174 -6.48 -1.18 16.25
C ARG A 174 -7.55 -0.29 15.59
N ARG A 175 -8.50 0.25 16.36
CA ARG A 175 -9.56 1.12 15.85
C ARG A 175 -9.13 2.55 15.55
N ASP A 176 -8.02 2.98 16.18
CA ASP A 176 -7.52 4.36 16.07
C ASP A 176 -6.37 4.49 15.06
N ARG A 177 -6.08 3.41 14.32
CA ARG A 177 -5.02 3.39 13.31
C ARG A 177 -5.51 3.97 11.99
N THR A 178 -4.54 4.44 11.20
CA THR A 178 -4.81 4.80 9.82
C THR A 178 -5.35 3.58 9.08
N ALA A 179 -6.41 3.78 8.33
CA ALA A 179 -7.03 2.73 7.55
C ALA A 179 -7.72 3.28 6.30
N VAL A 180 -7.72 2.45 5.27
CA VAL A 180 -8.42 2.66 4.01
C VAL A 180 -9.53 1.62 3.88
N ALA A 181 -10.66 1.98 3.28
CA ALA A 181 -11.73 1.09 2.89
C ALA A 181 -11.92 1.09 1.38
N CYS A 182 -12.42 -0.01 0.83
CA CYS A 182 -12.84 -0.10 -0.56
C CYS A 182 -14.24 -0.72 -0.64
N ALA A 183 -15.25 0.12 -0.83
CA ALA A 183 -16.65 -0.30 -0.88
C ALA A 183 -16.93 -1.21 -2.09
N LYS A 184 -16.30 -0.97 -3.23
CA LYS A 184 -16.45 -1.81 -4.44
C LYS A 184 -16.07 -3.28 -4.19
N LEU A 185 -15.07 -3.52 -3.35
CA LEU A 185 -14.62 -4.87 -2.98
C LEU A 185 -15.29 -5.40 -1.71
N GLY A 186 -16.16 -4.63 -1.08
CA GLY A 186 -16.71 -4.98 0.23
C GLY A 186 -15.69 -4.96 1.37
N ILE A 187 -14.53 -4.35 1.16
CA ILE A 187 -13.45 -4.26 2.15
C ILE A 187 -13.71 -3.06 3.03
N SER A 188 -14.01 -3.32 4.29
CA SER A 188 -14.31 -2.27 5.27
C SER A 188 -13.07 -1.65 5.90
N ARG A 189 -11.92 -2.34 5.85
CA ARG A 189 -10.69 -1.87 6.49
C ARG A 189 -9.44 -2.56 5.92
N ILE A 190 -8.46 -1.74 5.53
CA ILE A 190 -7.08 -2.12 5.24
C ILE A 190 -6.21 -1.32 6.20
N GLU A 191 -5.33 -1.97 6.96
CA GLU A 191 -4.46 -1.28 7.91
C GLU A 191 -3.30 -0.59 7.19
N ILE A 192 -3.02 0.65 7.56
CA ILE A 192 -2.02 1.50 6.93
C ILE A 192 -0.98 1.92 7.97
N SER A 193 0.29 1.89 7.58
CA SER A 193 1.41 2.43 8.33
C SER A 193 2.28 3.32 7.45
N PHE A 194 2.83 4.41 8.01
CA PHE A 194 3.65 5.37 7.26
C PHE A 194 5.01 5.60 7.89
N THR A 195 5.96 5.96 7.05
CA THR A 195 7.20 6.64 7.45
C THR A 195 7.59 7.65 6.37
N GLU A 196 8.51 8.54 6.71
CA GLU A 196 9.18 9.41 5.74
C GLU A 196 10.52 8.76 5.37
N TYR A 197 10.79 8.64 4.09
CA TYR A 197 11.98 8.03 3.52
C TYR A 197 12.46 8.85 2.33
N ALA A 198 13.70 9.33 2.34
CA ALA A 198 14.31 10.10 1.26
C ALA A 198 13.42 11.25 0.73
N ASP A 199 12.81 12.03 1.65
CA ASP A 199 11.86 13.13 1.34
C ASP A 199 10.57 12.70 0.64
N MET A 200 10.26 11.41 0.68
CA MET A 200 9.03 10.82 0.17
C MET A 200 8.16 10.27 1.31
N ALA A 201 6.89 10.10 1.05
CA ALA A 201 6.00 9.31 1.88
C ALA A 201 6.14 7.83 1.51
N PHE A 202 6.57 6.98 2.44
CA PHE A 202 6.54 5.52 2.29
C PHE A 202 5.39 4.94 3.10
N CYS A 203 4.61 4.10 2.47
CA CYS A 203 3.43 3.47 3.03
C CYS A 203 3.49 1.95 2.94
N VAL A 204 2.99 1.29 3.99
CA VAL A 204 2.70 -0.16 4.03
C VAL A 204 1.23 -0.34 4.31
N ALA A 205 0.56 -1.14 3.48
CA ALA A 205 -0.83 -1.56 3.65
C ALA A 205 -0.91 -3.07 3.91
N ILE A 206 -1.72 -3.46 4.86
CA ILE A 206 -1.99 -4.86 5.21
C ILE A 206 -3.49 -5.11 5.07
N ALA A 207 -3.84 -6.00 4.13
CA ALA A 207 -5.19 -6.56 3.99
C ALA A 207 -5.29 -7.86 4.80
N CYS A 208 -6.34 -7.99 5.62
CA CYS A 208 -6.59 -9.15 6.48
C CYS A 208 -8.09 -9.44 6.63
#